data_c30bef567910dfdcb23b51999cb1e55d
#
_entry.id   c30bef567910dfdcb23b51999cb1e55d
#
_cell.length_a   1.000
_cell.length_b   1.000
_cell.length_c   1.000
_cell.angle_alpha   90.00
_cell.angle_beta   90.00
_cell.angle_gamma   90.00
#
_symmetry.space_group_name_H-M   'P 1'
#
loop_
_entity.id
_entity.type
_entity.pdbx_description
1 polymer ?
#
loop_
_entity_poly.entity_id
_entity_poly.type
_entity_poly.pdbx_seq_one_letter_code
_entity_poly.pdbx_strand_id
1 'polypeptide(L)'
;MARRSKLNQEVQTRIIQAIQAGSTYEYAAQFAGITRTTLFYWLRRGEEQSTGIYRTFFNAFKKAEGVACVGSLAIINKEAREGNWQAAAWLLERRFGYSRDGPPPIQITIDTEHLDMKTLINEYNSGIKELITGPVIDLDEE
;
A
#
# COMPACT_ATOMS: atom_id res chain seq x y z
N MET A 1 -25.50 14.11 -34.20
CA MET A 1 -24.95 12.78 -33.91
C MET A 1 -24.11 12.83 -32.64
N ALA A 2 -24.42 12.04 -31.66
CA ALA A 2 -23.61 11.95 -30.45
C ALA A 2 -22.22 11.38 -30.81
N ARG A 3 -21.17 12.10 -30.43
CA ARG A 3 -19.78 11.66 -30.64
C ARG A 3 -19.57 10.35 -29.87
N ARG A 4 -19.28 9.25 -30.59
CA ARG A 4 -18.99 7.96 -29.93
C ARG A 4 -17.93 8.18 -28.89
N SER A 5 -18.18 7.68 -27.66
CA SER A 5 -17.19 7.71 -26.58
C SER A 5 -15.92 7.03 -27.05
N LYS A 6 -14.75 7.65 -26.82
CA LYS A 6 -13.45 7.03 -27.12
C LYS A 6 -13.18 5.82 -26.23
N LEU A 7 -13.98 5.59 -25.19
CA LEU A 7 -13.90 4.42 -24.31
C LEU A 7 -14.50 3.20 -25.01
N ASN A 8 -13.77 2.66 -25.97
CA ASN A 8 -14.09 1.41 -26.66
C ASN A 8 -13.32 0.24 -26.03
N GLN A 9 -13.67 -0.99 -26.42
CA GLN A 9 -13.06 -2.21 -25.89
C GLN A 9 -11.54 -2.25 -26.08
N GLU A 10 -11.04 -1.82 -27.23
CA GLU A 10 -9.60 -1.81 -27.54
C GLU A 10 -8.83 -0.88 -26.60
N VAL A 11 -9.31 0.35 -26.42
CA VAL A 11 -8.69 1.33 -25.54
C VAL A 11 -8.73 0.84 -24.08
N GLN A 12 -9.86 0.28 -23.63
CA GLN A 12 -9.97 -0.31 -22.30
C GLN A 12 -8.94 -1.42 -22.10
N THR A 13 -8.84 -2.35 -23.03
CA THR A 13 -7.90 -3.47 -22.96
C THR A 13 -6.45 -3.00 -22.88
N ARG A 14 -6.06 -2.02 -23.70
CA ARG A 14 -4.70 -1.45 -23.65
C ARG A 14 -4.39 -0.79 -22.32
N ILE A 15 -5.32 -0.01 -21.77
CA ILE A 15 -5.14 0.62 -20.46
C ILE A 15 -4.97 -0.45 -19.38
N ILE A 16 -5.86 -1.44 -19.33
CA ILE A 16 -5.83 -2.51 -18.32
C ILE A 16 -4.52 -3.30 -18.41
N GLN A 17 -4.05 -3.64 -19.59
CA GLN A 17 -2.76 -4.32 -19.80
C GLN A 17 -1.58 -3.51 -19.28
N ALA A 18 -1.55 -2.19 -19.57
CA ALA A 18 -0.49 -1.32 -19.09
C ALA A 18 -0.49 -1.21 -17.57
N ILE A 19 -1.66 -1.07 -16.95
CA ILE A 19 -1.80 -1.02 -15.49
C ILE A 19 -1.40 -2.35 -14.84
N GLN A 20 -1.78 -3.49 -15.41
CA GLN A 20 -1.35 -4.81 -14.92
C GLN A 20 0.16 -5.00 -14.99
N ALA A 21 0.82 -4.38 -15.98
CA ALA A 21 2.27 -4.36 -16.08
C ALA A 21 2.96 -3.40 -15.10
N GLY A 22 2.20 -2.68 -14.27
CA GLY A 22 2.73 -1.74 -13.28
C GLY A 22 3.02 -0.33 -13.82
N SER A 23 2.46 0.02 -14.99
CA SER A 23 2.64 1.33 -15.60
C SER A 23 1.95 2.44 -14.80
N THR A 24 2.46 3.67 -14.91
CA THR A 24 1.76 4.86 -14.38
C THR A 24 0.53 5.17 -15.22
N TYR A 25 -0.41 5.92 -14.65
CA TYR A 25 -1.63 6.36 -15.35
C TYR A 25 -1.33 7.14 -16.62
N GLU A 26 -0.28 7.96 -16.58
CA GLU A 26 0.14 8.76 -17.74
C GLU A 26 0.60 7.87 -18.89
N TYR A 27 1.50 6.93 -18.62
CA TYR A 27 1.99 6.00 -19.65
C TYR A 27 0.90 5.03 -20.12
N ALA A 28 0.01 4.58 -19.24
CA ALA A 28 -1.13 3.77 -19.64
C ALA A 28 -2.07 4.53 -20.59
N ALA A 29 -2.33 5.81 -20.33
CA ALA A 29 -3.12 6.67 -21.22
C ALA A 29 -2.43 6.85 -22.57
N GLN A 30 -1.14 7.17 -22.58
CA GLN A 30 -0.34 7.31 -23.81
C GLN A 30 -0.32 6.01 -24.64
N PHE A 31 -0.10 4.88 -24.01
CA PHE A 31 -0.12 3.58 -24.65
C PHE A 31 -1.46 3.25 -25.31
N ALA A 32 -2.56 3.69 -24.69
CA ALA A 32 -3.91 3.53 -25.23
C ALA A 32 -4.31 4.63 -26.24
N GLY A 33 -3.44 5.59 -26.52
CA GLY A 33 -3.70 6.69 -27.46
C GLY A 33 -4.68 7.74 -26.96
N ILE A 34 -4.75 7.93 -25.65
CA ILE A 34 -5.59 8.97 -25.01
C ILE A 34 -4.74 9.88 -24.12
N THR A 35 -5.31 11.00 -23.69
CA THR A 35 -4.66 11.88 -22.73
C THR A 35 -4.91 11.43 -21.29
N ARG A 36 -3.98 11.77 -20.38
CA ARG A 36 -4.14 11.57 -18.94
C ARG A 36 -5.46 12.15 -18.42
N THR A 37 -5.81 13.35 -18.86
CA THR A 37 -7.07 14.03 -18.49
C THR A 37 -8.30 13.21 -18.86
N THR A 38 -8.30 12.58 -20.05
CA THR A 38 -9.38 11.70 -20.50
C THR A 38 -9.51 10.48 -19.61
N LEU A 39 -8.40 9.85 -19.27
CA LEU A 39 -8.38 8.70 -18.36
C LEU A 39 -8.96 9.06 -16.97
N PHE A 40 -8.47 10.14 -16.37
CA PHE A 40 -8.98 10.61 -15.07
C PHE A 40 -10.47 10.96 -15.10
N TYR A 41 -10.95 11.57 -16.18
CA TYR A 41 -12.37 11.84 -16.36
C TYR A 41 -13.20 10.55 -16.36
N TRP A 42 -12.75 9.50 -17.06
CA TRP A 42 -13.45 8.21 -17.09
C TRP A 42 -13.43 7.51 -15.74
N LEU A 43 -12.30 7.53 -15.03
CA LEU A 43 -12.18 6.95 -13.70
C LEU A 43 -13.11 7.66 -12.71
N ARG A 44 -13.13 8.99 -12.69
CA ARG A 44 -14.02 9.75 -11.82
C ARG A 44 -15.49 9.46 -12.12
N ARG A 45 -15.89 9.41 -13.39
CA ARG A 45 -17.25 9.02 -13.76
C ARG A 45 -17.59 7.60 -13.31
N GLY A 46 -16.67 6.67 -13.42
CA GLY A 46 -16.85 5.31 -12.97
C GLY A 46 -16.96 5.19 -11.46
N GLU A 47 -16.26 6.02 -10.70
CA GLU A 47 -16.37 6.10 -9.25
C GLU A 47 -17.72 6.64 -8.79
N GLU A 48 -18.22 7.70 -9.44
CA GLU A 48 -19.50 8.35 -9.13
C GLU A 48 -20.73 7.53 -9.55
N GLN A 49 -20.60 6.66 -10.56
CA GLN A 49 -21.72 5.87 -11.11
C GLN A 49 -21.82 4.50 -10.45
N SER A 50 -23.03 4.05 -10.17
CA SER A 50 -23.30 2.70 -9.67
C SER A 50 -23.29 1.62 -10.76
N THR A 51 -23.56 1.98 -12.03
CA THR A 51 -23.67 1.06 -13.18
C THR A 51 -23.15 1.74 -14.45
N GLY A 52 -23.00 0.95 -15.53
CA GLY A 52 -22.64 1.45 -16.85
C GLY A 52 -21.16 1.22 -17.22
N ILE A 53 -20.82 1.62 -18.46
CA ILE A 53 -19.49 1.35 -19.04
C ILE A 53 -18.33 1.95 -18.23
N TYR A 54 -18.53 3.14 -17.67
CA TYR A 54 -17.48 3.79 -16.86
C TYR A 54 -17.29 3.06 -15.52
N ARG A 55 -18.38 2.58 -14.90
CA ARG A 55 -18.31 1.78 -13.66
C ARG A 55 -17.60 0.44 -13.89
N THR A 56 -17.95 -0.23 -14.98
CA THR A 56 -17.31 -1.50 -15.36
C THR A 56 -15.82 -1.30 -15.61
N PHE A 57 -15.46 -0.26 -16.36
CA PHE A 57 -14.08 0.10 -16.60
C PHE A 57 -13.33 0.44 -15.31
N PHE A 58 -13.92 1.25 -14.42
CA PHE A 58 -13.33 1.61 -13.13
C PHE A 58 -13.03 0.37 -12.28
N ASN A 59 -13.98 -0.56 -12.19
CA ASN A 59 -13.78 -1.79 -11.43
C ASN A 59 -12.65 -2.66 -12.02
N ALA A 60 -12.61 -2.79 -13.35
CA ALA A 60 -11.55 -3.51 -14.04
C ALA A 60 -10.18 -2.85 -13.84
N PHE A 61 -10.13 -1.53 -13.87
CA PHE A 61 -8.94 -0.73 -13.64
C PHE A 61 -8.40 -0.93 -12.20
N LYS A 62 -9.25 -0.82 -11.19
CA LYS A 62 -8.89 -1.05 -9.78
C LYS A 62 -8.41 -2.48 -9.53
N LYS A 63 -9.05 -3.45 -10.17
CA LYS A 63 -8.58 -4.84 -10.13
C LYS A 63 -7.19 -4.99 -10.74
N ALA A 64 -6.93 -4.35 -11.88
CA ALA A 64 -5.62 -4.37 -12.55
C ALA A 64 -4.50 -3.77 -11.67
N GLU A 65 -4.76 -2.66 -10.97
CA GLU A 65 -3.83 -2.07 -10.00
C GLU A 65 -3.51 -3.06 -8.86
N GLY A 66 -4.53 -3.71 -8.32
CA GLY A 66 -4.36 -4.72 -7.27
C GLY A 66 -3.50 -5.89 -7.74
N VAL A 67 -3.75 -6.39 -8.95
CA VAL A 67 -2.95 -7.48 -9.55
C VAL A 67 -1.49 -7.08 -9.73
N ALA A 68 -1.21 -5.87 -10.23
CA ALA A 68 0.14 -5.35 -10.40
C ALA A 68 0.88 -5.24 -9.06
N CYS A 69 0.23 -4.69 -8.05
CA CYS A 69 0.78 -4.53 -6.71
C CYS A 69 1.11 -5.89 -6.07
N VAL A 70 0.15 -6.81 -6.06
CA VAL A 70 0.32 -8.15 -5.47
C VAL A 70 1.39 -8.94 -6.22
N GLY A 71 1.41 -8.86 -7.56
CA GLY A 71 2.42 -9.53 -8.38
C GLY A 71 3.84 -9.04 -8.08
N SER A 72 4.03 -7.73 -7.96
CA SER A 72 5.33 -7.13 -7.61
C SER A 72 5.77 -7.53 -6.19
N LEU A 73 4.86 -7.51 -5.23
CA LEU A 73 5.14 -7.95 -3.86
C LEU A 73 5.50 -9.44 -3.79
N ALA A 74 4.84 -10.28 -4.58
CA ALA A 74 5.15 -11.71 -4.66
C ALA A 74 6.58 -11.97 -5.14
N ILE A 75 7.05 -11.20 -6.14
CA ILE A 75 8.43 -11.29 -6.63
C ILE A 75 9.43 -10.89 -5.55
N ILE A 76 9.20 -9.75 -4.88
CA ILE A 76 10.08 -9.28 -3.80
C ILE A 76 10.11 -10.27 -2.63
N ASN A 77 8.95 -10.82 -2.23
CA ASN A 77 8.86 -11.84 -1.19
C ASN A 77 9.60 -13.13 -1.56
N LYS A 78 9.51 -13.55 -2.83
CA LYS A 78 10.26 -14.72 -3.31
C LYS A 78 11.75 -14.49 -3.18
N GLU A 79 12.28 -13.39 -3.69
CA GLU A 79 13.69 -13.01 -3.60
C GLU A 79 14.17 -12.94 -2.14
N ALA A 80 13.37 -12.37 -1.24
CA ALA A 80 13.69 -12.30 0.18
C ALA A 80 13.84 -13.69 0.82
N ARG A 81 12.98 -14.65 0.44
CA ARG A 81 13.04 -16.03 0.93
C ARG A 81 14.23 -16.82 0.34
N GLU A 82 14.66 -16.49 -0.85
CA GLU A 82 15.81 -17.09 -1.52
C GLU A 82 17.17 -16.54 -1.02
N GLY A 83 17.15 -15.67 -0.01
CA GLY A 83 18.34 -15.16 0.66
C GLY A 83 18.75 -13.74 0.26
N ASN A 84 17.97 -13.05 -0.57
CA ASN A 84 18.21 -11.66 -0.89
C ASN A 84 17.75 -10.77 0.28
N TRP A 85 18.68 -10.45 1.17
CA TRP A 85 18.39 -9.64 2.36
C TRP A 85 17.97 -8.21 2.01
N GLN A 86 18.40 -7.66 0.86
CA GLN A 86 18.00 -6.33 0.42
C GLN A 86 16.49 -6.28 0.11
N ALA A 87 15.95 -7.35 -0.51
CA ALA A 87 14.51 -7.47 -0.73
C ALA A 87 13.74 -7.55 0.59
N ALA A 88 14.25 -8.30 1.57
CA ALA A 88 13.66 -8.36 2.91
C ALA A 88 13.73 -7.01 3.64
N ALA A 89 14.87 -6.33 3.59
CA ALA A 89 15.04 -4.99 4.17
C ALA A 89 14.10 -3.98 3.54
N TRP A 90 13.95 -4.00 2.21
CA TRP A 90 13.03 -3.10 1.49
C TRP A 90 11.57 -3.30 1.94
N LEU A 91 11.13 -4.56 2.12
CA LEU A 91 9.80 -4.86 2.65
C LEU A 91 9.60 -4.33 4.07
N LEU A 92 10.59 -4.52 4.95
CA LEU A 92 10.56 -4.01 6.32
C LEU A 92 10.46 -2.49 6.36
N GLU A 93 11.25 -1.79 5.55
CA GLU A 93 11.24 -0.33 5.48
C GLU A 93 9.90 0.19 4.94
N ARG A 94 9.42 -0.36 3.82
CA ARG A 94 8.24 0.18 3.11
C ARG A 94 6.92 -0.24 3.71
N ARG A 95 6.84 -1.47 4.20
CA ARG A 95 5.58 -2.03 4.72
C ARG A 95 5.41 -1.79 6.22
N PHE A 96 6.50 -1.90 6.98
CA PHE A 96 6.47 -1.89 8.44
C PHE A 96 7.14 -0.67 9.06
N GLY A 97 7.70 0.23 8.26
CA GLY A 97 8.30 1.47 8.73
C GLY A 97 9.64 1.30 9.48
N TYR A 98 10.29 0.16 9.34
CA TYR A 98 11.65 -0.01 9.87
C TYR A 98 12.62 0.90 9.11
N SER A 99 13.40 1.71 9.81
CA SER A 99 14.41 2.57 9.22
C SER A 99 15.79 2.12 9.62
N ARG A 100 16.75 2.26 8.69
CA ARG A 100 18.17 1.99 8.96
C ARG A 100 18.75 2.90 10.03
N ASP A 101 18.20 4.11 10.14
CA ASP A 101 18.63 5.14 11.10
C ASP A 101 17.86 5.10 12.42
N GLY A 102 17.13 4.00 12.66
CA GLY A 102 16.23 3.83 13.80
C GLY A 102 14.80 4.28 13.52
N PRO A 103 13.86 4.00 14.41
CA PRO A 103 12.51 4.47 14.27
C PRO A 103 12.52 6.00 14.23
N PRO A 104 11.69 6.65 13.40
CA PRO A 104 11.55 8.09 13.47
C PRO A 104 11.24 8.47 14.92
N PRO A 105 11.84 9.55 15.42
CA PRO A 105 11.56 9.98 16.78
C PRO A 105 10.05 10.10 16.90
N ILE A 106 9.47 9.33 17.83
CA ILE A 106 8.05 9.45 18.15
C ILE A 106 7.91 10.84 18.71
N GLN A 107 7.36 11.75 17.92
CA GLN A 107 6.93 13.04 18.44
C GLN A 107 5.65 12.77 19.26
N ILE A 108 5.86 12.39 20.51
CA ILE A 108 4.78 12.38 21.48
C ILE A 108 4.57 13.86 21.82
N THR A 109 3.57 14.46 21.20
CA THR A 109 3.03 15.73 21.69
C THR A 109 2.31 15.39 22.98
N ILE A 110 3.05 15.40 24.09
CA ILE A 110 2.47 15.27 25.41
C ILE A 110 1.83 16.63 25.69
N ASP A 111 0.51 16.63 25.78
CA ASP A 111 -0.22 17.76 26.33
C ASP A 111 0.14 17.82 27.82
N THR A 112 1.12 18.68 28.15
CA THR A 112 1.80 18.70 29.43
C THR A 112 0.97 19.34 30.55
N GLU A 113 -0.30 19.70 30.28
CA GLU A 113 -1.12 20.34 31.31
C GLU A 113 -1.61 19.38 32.41
N HIS A 114 -1.53 18.05 32.24
CA HIS A 114 -2.07 17.09 33.20
C HIS A 114 -1.23 15.83 33.49
N LEU A 115 0.00 15.71 33.02
CA LEU A 115 0.81 14.50 33.21
C LEU A 115 2.11 14.77 33.96
N ASP A 116 2.17 14.27 35.21
CA ASP A 116 3.41 14.23 35.99
C ASP A 116 4.38 13.22 35.33
N MET A 117 5.47 13.75 34.78
CA MET A 117 6.53 12.95 34.12
C MET A 117 7.10 11.86 35.02
N LYS A 118 7.11 12.04 36.33
CA LYS A 118 7.57 11.03 37.28
C LYS A 118 6.63 9.82 37.31
N THR A 119 5.33 10.04 37.23
CA THR A 119 4.34 8.97 37.20
C THR A 119 4.46 8.15 35.94
N LEU A 120 4.61 8.79 34.77
CA LEU A 120 4.81 8.10 33.49
C LEU A 120 6.10 7.27 33.46
N ILE A 121 7.21 7.80 33.97
CA ILE A 121 8.48 7.07 34.05
C ILE A 121 8.35 5.86 34.98
N ASN A 122 7.65 6.01 36.10
CA ASN A 122 7.44 4.92 37.04
C ASN A 122 6.54 3.83 36.46
N GLU A 123 5.47 4.18 35.75
CA GLU A 123 4.60 3.21 35.07
C GLU A 123 5.34 2.46 33.95
N TYR A 124 6.13 3.19 33.16
CA TYR A 124 6.97 2.58 32.12
C TYR A 124 8.00 1.61 32.70
N ASN A 125 8.69 1.99 33.75
CA ASN A 125 9.68 1.15 34.40
C ASN A 125 9.04 -0.07 35.10
N SER A 126 7.84 0.07 35.64
CA SER A 126 7.07 -1.04 36.22
C SER A 126 6.64 -2.04 35.15
N GLY A 127 6.15 -1.56 34.01
CA GLY A 127 5.77 -2.41 32.87
C GLY A 127 6.97 -3.20 32.30
N ILE A 128 8.13 -2.54 32.17
CA ILE A 128 9.36 -3.24 31.74
C ILE A 128 9.78 -4.30 32.79
N LYS A 129 9.69 -3.98 34.06
CA LYS A 129 10.07 -4.91 35.13
C LYS A 129 9.18 -6.16 35.14
N GLU A 130 7.89 -6.02 34.92
CA GLU A 130 6.96 -7.13 34.76
C GLU A 130 7.27 -8.01 33.54
N LEU A 131 7.64 -7.40 32.40
CA LEU A 131 8.06 -8.12 31.19
C LEU A 131 9.35 -8.92 31.38
N ILE A 132 10.30 -8.41 32.20
CA ILE A 132 11.59 -9.06 32.46
C ILE A 132 11.47 -10.12 33.57
N THR A 133 10.57 -9.94 34.54
CA THR A 133 10.41 -10.83 35.71
C THR A 133 9.20 -11.76 35.60
N GLY A 134 8.44 -11.68 34.51
CA GLY A 134 7.32 -12.58 34.22
C GLY A 134 7.80 -14.05 34.12
N PRO A 135 6.91 -15.02 34.37
CA PRO A 135 7.29 -16.42 34.35
C PRO A 135 7.87 -16.79 32.98
N VAL A 136 9.08 -17.35 32.99
CA VAL A 136 9.67 -17.97 31.80
C VAL A 136 8.75 -19.15 31.45
N ILE A 137 8.12 -19.08 30.27
CA ILE A 137 7.39 -20.24 29.76
C ILE A 137 8.45 -21.25 29.32
N ASP A 138 8.66 -22.28 30.11
CA ASP A 138 9.45 -23.44 29.71
C ASP A 138 8.74 -24.12 28.54
N LEU A 139 9.34 -24.01 27.35
CA LEU A 139 8.86 -24.67 26.13
C LEU A 139 9.35 -26.11 25.99
N ASP A 140 9.91 -26.69 27.04
CA ASP A 140 10.40 -28.06 27.07
C ASP A 140 9.48 -28.96 27.92
N GLU A 141 8.29 -29.25 27.44
CA GLU A 141 7.55 -30.46 27.77
C GLU A 141 6.76 -30.91 26.52
N GLU A 142 7.45 -31.68 25.64
CA GLU A 142 6.97 -32.94 25.03
C GLU A 142 8.12 -33.60 24.26
#